data_433102ec3d1f07b88e85a973c4cf3995
#
_entry.id   433102ec3d1f07b88e85a973c4cf3995
#
_cell.length_a   1.000
_cell.length_b   1.000
_cell.length_c   1.000
_cell.angle_alpha   90.00
_cell.angle_beta   90.00
_cell.angle_gamma   90.00
#
_symmetry.space_group_name_H-M   'P 1'
#
loop_
_entity.id
_entity.type
_entity.pdbx_description
1 polymer ?
#
loop_
_entity_poly.entity_id
_entity_poly.type
_entity_poly.pdbx_seq_one_letter_code
_entity_poly.pdbx_strand_id
1 'polypeptide(L)'
;MKGFGIDFGTTNSLIAYFNTDIAREPKAFMDNGRPHPSLAWYRPDSATPVVGWAAREQMNQVQNQMGHAFVHSVKRAMAEGREVPLIGNSRRASYDVGADIISHLVAHARATDQAAATGLDACVFTVPVNSTGLYRKQLRHAAESAGLRVESFAHEPFAAVFGYYFTQQADLRRLPPHKVLVFDWGGGTLDITLVQVEGNQVFELGNSNLDHCAGNEFTEALTSITRNKFLARTGVAADKLLLEADSKDRIWVNVENGKIQLSATSKIQINVPTYFTQNREVHDLSEEVTRSEYEARIGQDVDAARAKVFECLQRAGLEPASVDLVLLIGGTSRTPLVRQRIHEIFTAKVVAVDDADSIIAKGAAVISANKWRPYLVKPITVKLADKSYLPLFDHGQTLAAPLASKSFTFYCVDGRKGEAYLLFHEQQRPRD
;
A
#
# COMPACT_ATOMS: atom_id res chain seq x y z
N MET A 1 12.14 2.26 25.21
CA MET A 1 11.44 1.05 24.70
C MET A 1 11.68 0.89 23.22
N LYS A 2 11.80 -0.34 22.72
CA LYS A 2 12.10 -0.63 21.29
C LYS A 2 10.93 -1.32 20.60
N GLY A 3 10.75 -1.06 19.30
CA GLY A 3 9.71 -1.66 18.49
C GLY A 3 10.05 -1.67 17.00
N PHE A 4 9.43 -2.60 16.27
CA PHE A 4 9.55 -2.75 14.83
C PHE A 4 8.20 -2.58 14.17
N GLY A 5 8.21 -1.98 12.99
CA GLY A 5 7.03 -1.81 12.15
C GLY A 5 7.30 -2.25 10.72
N ILE A 6 6.30 -2.85 10.10
CA ILE A 6 6.35 -3.25 8.69
C ILE A 6 5.21 -2.58 7.94
N ASP A 7 5.57 -1.93 6.85
CA ASP A 7 4.65 -1.56 5.79
C ASP A 7 4.79 -2.56 4.64
N PHE A 8 3.74 -3.35 4.41
CA PHE A 8 3.66 -4.30 3.31
C PHE A 8 2.85 -3.69 2.17
N GLY A 9 3.56 -3.02 1.25
CA GLY A 9 2.95 -2.28 0.15
C GLY A 9 2.75 -3.09 -1.13
N THR A 10 1.95 -2.56 -2.05
CA THR A 10 1.70 -3.18 -3.37
C THR A 10 2.96 -3.18 -4.25
N THR A 11 3.70 -2.07 -4.26
CA THR A 11 4.90 -1.88 -5.08
C THR A 11 6.17 -2.06 -4.27
N ASN A 12 6.22 -1.50 -3.07
CA ASN A 12 7.38 -1.55 -2.19
C ASN A 12 6.94 -1.95 -0.79
N SER A 13 7.83 -2.61 -0.05
CA SER A 13 7.65 -2.96 1.35
C SER A 13 8.87 -2.56 2.17
N LEU A 14 8.66 -2.29 3.46
CA LEU A 14 9.74 -1.76 4.30
C LEU A 14 9.56 -2.17 5.77
N ILE A 15 10.70 -2.43 6.44
CA ILE A 15 10.77 -2.54 7.90
C ILE A 15 11.38 -1.26 8.45
N ALA A 16 10.88 -0.79 9.60
CA ALA A 16 11.47 0.27 10.38
C ALA A 16 11.63 -0.15 11.85
N TYR A 17 12.54 0.53 12.52
CA TYR A 17 12.88 0.34 13.92
C TYR A 17 12.83 1.67 14.66
N PHE A 18 12.34 1.64 15.87
CA PHE A 18 12.40 2.77 16.80
C PHE A 18 12.76 2.31 18.21
N ASN A 19 13.65 3.08 18.85
CA ASN A 19 13.99 2.88 20.25
C ASN A 19 13.96 4.23 20.96
N THR A 20 12.97 4.43 21.82
CA THR A 20 12.74 5.68 22.55
C THR A 20 13.88 6.06 23.50
N ASP A 21 14.73 5.11 23.87
CA ASP A 21 15.79 5.32 24.85
C ASP A 21 17.09 5.87 24.22
N ILE A 22 17.28 5.65 22.90
CA ILE A 22 18.54 5.98 22.20
C ILE A 22 18.34 6.83 20.95
N ALA A 23 17.15 6.88 20.36
CA ALA A 23 16.91 7.58 19.12
C ALA A 23 15.77 8.61 19.28
N ARG A 24 15.92 9.75 18.59
CA ARG A 24 14.86 10.77 18.52
C ARG A 24 13.88 10.53 17.39
N GLU A 25 14.31 9.80 16.37
CA GLU A 25 13.53 9.47 15.19
C GLU A 25 13.61 7.98 14.83
N PRO A 26 12.58 7.42 14.21
CA PRO A 26 12.59 6.04 13.73
C PRO A 26 13.49 5.87 12.50
N LYS A 27 14.16 4.72 12.39
CA LYS A 27 15.05 4.33 11.30
C LYS A 27 14.36 3.31 10.40
N ALA A 28 14.36 3.53 9.09
CA ALA A 28 13.92 2.54 8.10
C ALA A 28 15.09 1.75 7.53
N PHE A 29 14.89 0.46 7.25
CA PHE A 29 15.91 -0.42 6.66
C PHE A 29 15.77 -0.40 5.13
N MET A 30 16.41 0.59 4.52
CA MET A 30 16.45 0.80 3.08
C MET A 30 17.56 -0.01 2.41
N ASP A 31 17.33 -0.43 1.17
CA ASP A 31 18.38 -1.00 0.32
C ASP A 31 18.99 0.11 -0.55
N ASN A 32 20.22 0.51 -0.24
CA ASN A 32 20.92 1.62 -0.90
C ASN A 32 20.07 2.91 -0.97
N GLY A 33 19.39 3.26 0.12
CA GLY A 33 18.52 4.44 0.21
C GLY A 33 17.18 4.33 -0.49
N ARG A 34 16.79 3.14 -0.92
CA ARG A 34 15.52 2.87 -1.60
C ARG A 34 14.69 1.82 -0.83
N PRO A 35 13.36 1.89 -0.85
CA PRO A 35 12.52 0.82 -0.30
C PRO A 35 12.67 -0.46 -1.12
N HIS A 36 12.35 -1.61 -0.52
CA HIS A 36 12.44 -2.89 -1.20
C HIS A 36 11.24 -3.12 -2.11
N PRO A 37 11.44 -3.42 -3.41
CA PRO A 37 10.33 -3.83 -4.28
C PRO A 37 9.59 -5.06 -3.75
N SER A 38 8.27 -5.00 -3.71
CA SER A 38 7.39 -6.14 -3.39
C SER A 38 7.28 -7.08 -4.60
N LEU A 39 8.43 -7.60 -5.01
CA LEU A 39 8.63 -8.41 -6.21
C LEU A 39 9.40 -9.68 -5.86
N ALA A 40 8.91 -10.81 -6.30
CA ALA A 40 9.58 -12.10 -6.21
C ALA A 40 9.77 -12.73 -7.60
N TRP A 41 10.95 -13.24 -7.88
CA TRP A 41 11.31 -13.94 -9.09
C TRP A 41 11.54 -15.42 -8.81
N TYR A 42 10.71 -16.28 -9.38
CA TYR A 42 10.78 -17.72 -9.29
C TYR A 42 11.45 -18.30 -10.54
N ARG A 43 12.36 -19.24 -10.33
CA ARG A 43 13.17 -19.86 -11.39
C ARG A 43 12.97 -21.38 -11.38
N PRO A 44 13.08 -22.03 -12.55
CA PRO A 44 12.91 -23.49 -12.62
C PRO A 44 14.04 -24.27 -11.92
N ASP A 45 15.22 -23.68 -11.79
CA ASP A 45 16.44 -24.26 -11.26
C ASP A 45 16.64 -23.99 -9.75
N SER A 46 15.72 -23.31 -9.08
CA SER A 46 15.85 -22.93 -7.68
C SER A 46 14.51 -22.99 -6.93
N ALA A 47 14.54 -23.65 -5.78
CA ALA A 47 13.38 -23.65 -4.87
C ALA A 47 13.21 -22.31 -4.13
N THR A 48 14.27 -21.49 -4.04
CA THR A 48 14.26 -20.20 -3.34
C THR A 48 14.11 -19.08 -4.35
N PRO A 49 13.11 -18.21 -4.22
CA PRO A 49 12.96 -17.06 -5.10
C PRO A 49 14.02 -16.00 -4.83
N VAL A 50 14.30 -15.20 -5.85
CA VAL A 50 15.02 -13.94 -5.69
C VAL A 50 13.99 -12.85 -5.44
N VAL A 51 14.26 -11.96 -4.47
CA VAL A 51 13.29 -10.94 -4.04
C VAL A 51 13.91 -9.54 -4.09
N GLY A 52 13.07 -8.53 -4.25
CA GLY A 52 13.48 -7.12 -4.17
C GLY A 52 14.21 -6.62 -5.41
N TRP A 53 15.24 -5.79 -5.21
CA TRP A 53 15.98 -5.15 -6.32
C TRP A 53 16.67 -6.14 -7.22
N ALA A 54 17.24 -7.21 -6.69
CA ALA A 54 17.86 -8.25 -7.49
C ALA A 54 16.87 -8.91 -8.46
N ALA A 55 15.61 -9.15 -8.03
CA ALA A 55 14.54 -9.62 -8.92
C ALA A 55 14.19 -8.56 -9.97
N ARG A 56 14.10 -7.29 -9.57
CA ARG A 56 13.75 -6.19 -10.48
C ARG A 56 14.80 -5.97 -11.57
N GLU A 57 16.07 -6.10 -11.26
CA GLU A 57 17.15 -6.01 -12.24
C GLU A 57 17.04 -7.13 -13.27
N GLN A 58 16.68 -8.34 -12.84
CA GLN A 58 16.51 -9.48 -13.74
C GLN A 58 15.30 -9.33 -14.68
N MET A 59 14.24 -8.63 -14.30
CA MET A 59 13.11 -8.34 -15.21
C MET A 59 13.55 -7.62 -16.49
N ASN A 60 14.64 -6.84 -16.43
CA ASN A 60 15.22 -6.17 -17.61
C ASN A 60 16.19 -7.04 -18.42
N GLN A 61 16.82 -8.03 -17.78
CA GLN A 61 17.95 -8.76 -18.34
C GLN A 61 17.60 -10.15 -18.86
N VAL A 62 16.59 -10.81 -18.25
CA VAL A 62 16.22 -12.17 -18.63
C VAL A 62 15.57 -12.17 -20.00
N GLN A 63 16.33 -12.68 -21.00
CA GLN A 63 15.84 -12.99 -22.32
C GLN A 63 15.37 -14.43 -22.33
N ASN A 64 14.22 -14.70 -22.91
CA ASN A 64 13.64 -16.03 -22.99
C ASN A 64 13.21 -16.62 -21.64
N GLN A 65 12.11 -16.07 -21.12
CA GLN A 65 11.57 -16.40 -19.78
C GLN A 65 10.80 -17.75 -19.71
N MET A 66 11.04 -18.68 -20.65
CA MET A 66 10.45 -20.01 -20.52
C MET A 66 10.85 -20.63 -19.19
N GLY A 67 9.86 -20.77 -18.32
CA GLY A 67 10.07 -21.33 -16.99
C GLY A 67 10.42 -20.32 -15.88
N HIS A 68 10.38 -19.01 -16.14
CA HIS A 68 10.53 -17.97 -15.12
C HIS A 68 9.20 -17.30 -14.79
N ALA A 69 9.01 -16.86 -13.54
CA ALA A 69 7.83 -16.08 -13.14
C ALA A 69 8.24 -14.92 -12.24
N PHE A 70 7.87 -13.71 -12.64
CA PHE A 70 7.97 -12.50 -11.82
C PHE A 70 6.60 -12.19 -11.22
N VAL A 71 6.52 -12.19 -9.91
CA VAL A 71 5.28 -11.94 -9.16
C VAL A 71 5.40 -10.61 -8.46
N HIS A 72 4.61 -9.63 -8.88
CA HIS A 72 4.46 -8.32 -8.27
C HIS A 72 3.01 -8.08 -7.81
N SER A 73 2.77 -6.99 -7.06
CA SER A 73 1.41 -6.61 -6.61
C SER A 73 0.69 -7.71 -5.80
N VAL A 74 1.44 -8.52 -5.08
CA VAL A 74 0.89 -9.66 -4.31
C VAL A 74 -0.10 -9.23 -3.23
N LYS A 75 0.02 -8.00 -2.70
CA LYS A 75 -0.92 -7.41 -1.73
C LYS A 75 -2.37 -7.48 -2.23
N ARG A 76 -2.61 -7.16 -3.52
CA ARG A 76 -3.95 -7.24 -4.14
C ARG A 76 -4.45 -8.69 -4.21
N ALA A 77 -3.59 -9.64 -4.64
CA ALA A 77 -3.94 -11.05 -4.67
C ALA A 77 -4.29 -11.61 -3.28
N MET A 78 -3.55 -11.19 -2.24
CA MET A 78 -3.86 -11.54 -0.85
C MET A 78 -5.21 -10.96 -0.39
N ALA A 79 -5.53 -9.73 -0.76
CA ALA A 79 -6.81 -9.11 -0.41
C ALA A 79 -8.01 -9.83 -1.04
N GLU A 80 -7.83 -10.38 -2.23
CA GLU A 80 -8.83 -11.16 -2.96
C GLU A 80 -8.82 -12.65 -2.63
N GLY A 81 -7.83 -13.13 -1.88
CA GLY A 81 -7.67 -14.56 -1.57
C GLY A 81 -7.30 -15.43 -2.77
N ARG A 82 -6.70 -14.82 -3.79
CA ARG A 82 -6.33 -15.52 -5.03
C ARG A 82 -4.93 -16.15 -4.94
N GLU A 83 -4.78 -17.25 -5.63
CA GLU A 83 -3.45 -17.77 -5.97
C GLU A 83 -2.83 -16.95 -7.10
N VAL A 84 -1.51 -16.87 -7.12
CA VAL A 84 -0.73 -16.26 -8.19
C VAL A 84 -0.19 -17.33 -9.13
N PRO A 85 -0.22 -17.08 -10.44
CA PRO A 85 0.38 -17.99 -11.41
C PRO A 85 1.90 -17.96 -11.28
N LEU A 86 2.51 -19.11 -11.40
CA LEU A 86 3.94 -19.30 -11.49
C LEU A 86 4.31 -19.94 -12.85
N ILE A 87 5.37 -20.71 -12.87
CA ILE A 87 5.94 -21.37 -14.04
C ILE A 87 4.98 -22.44 -14.58
N GLY A 88 4.71 -22.39 -15.87
CA GLY A 88 3.78 -23.31 -16.53
C GLY A 88 2.36 -23.17 -16.00
N ASN A 89 1.76 -24.28 -15.54
CA ASN A 89 0.44 -24.30 -14.94
C ASN A 89 0.46 -24.27 -13.40
N SER A 90 1.62 -24.14 -12.79
CA SER A 90 1.72 -24.10 -11.34
C SER A 90 1.17 -22.80 -10.78
N ARG A 91 0.61 -22.88 -9.58
CA ARG A 91 0.10 -21.74 -8.81
C ARG A 91 0.65 -21.77 -7.40
N ARG A 92 0.72 -20.62 -6.76
CA ARG A 92 1.16 -20.48 -5.39
C ARG A 92 0.19 -19.60 -4.62
N ALA A 93 -0.06 -19.91 -3.36
CA ALA A 93 -0.87 -19.06 -2.52
C ALA A 93 -0.21 -17.69 -2.38
N SER A 94 -1.01 -16.61 -2.48
CA SER A 94 -0.49 -15.24 -2.43
C SER A 94 0.20 -14.93 -1.11
N TYR A 95 -0.23 -15.51 0.01
CA TYR A 95 0.43 -15.35 1.30
C TYR A 95 1.82 -16.01 1.36
N ASP A 96 2.08 -17.10 0.62
CA ASP A 96 3.42 -17.70 0.55
C ASP A 96 4.39 -16.80 -0.18
N VAL A 97 3.95 -16.13 -1.27
CA VAL A 97 4.76 -15.11 -1.95
C VAL A 97 4.97 -13.91 -1.03
N GLY A 98 3.93 -13.52 -0.25
CA GLY A 98 4.04 -12.51 0.80
C GLY A 98 5.08 -12.89 1.85
N ALA A 99 5.14 -14.17 2.26
CA ALA A 99 6.12 -14.69 3.20
C ALA A 99 7.55 -14.61 2.64
N ASP A 100 7.75 -14.92 1.35
CA ASP A 100 9.06 -14.79 0.69
C ASP A 100 9.55 -13.34 0.72
N ILE A 101 8.66 -12.37 0.44
CA ILE A 101 9.00 -10.93 0.50
C ILE A 101 9.31 -10.50 1.93
N ILE A 102 8.49 -10.88 2.91
CA ILE A 102 8.73 -10.53 4.32
C ILE A 102 10.04 -11.16 4.81
N SER A 103 10.32 -12.41 4.45
CA SER A 103 11.57 -13.10 4.79
C SER A 103 12.79 -12.36 4.26
N HIS A 104 12.73 -11.86 3.04
CA HIS A 104 13.78 -11.02 2.45
C HIS A 104 14.00 -9.73 3.26
N LEU A 105 12.93 -9.03 3.62
CA LEU A 105 13.02 -7.81 4.45
C LEU A 105 13.65 -8.09 5.81
N VAL A 106 13.23 -9.17 6.47
CA VAL A 106 13.75 -9.61 7.76
C VAL A 106 15.24 -9.95 7.67
N ALA A 107 15.63 -10.71 6.65
CA ALA A 107 17.01 -11.07 6.41
C ALA A 107 17.91 -9.82 6.19
N HIS A 108 17.44 -8.87 5.37
CA HIS A 108 18.13 -7.62 5.14
C HIS A 108 18.28 -6.79 6.43
N ALA A 109 17.20 -6.60 7.17
CA ALA A 109 17.22 -5.84 8.42
C ALA A 109 18.19 -6.46 9.45
N ARG A 110 18.14 -7.80 9.61
CA ARG A 110 19.03 -8.52 10.53
C ARG A 110 20.49 -8.47 10.10
N ALA A 111 20.77 -8.44 8.80
CA ALA A 111 22.15 -8.34 8.28
C ALA A 111 22.75 -6.93 8.43
N THR A 112 21.89 -5.90 8.45
CA THR A 112 22.33 -4.49 8.43
C THR A 112 22.31 -3.80 9.79
N ASP A 113 21.63 -4.38 10.79
CA ASP A 113 21.45 -3.71 12.10
C ASP A 113 21.42 -4.72 13.26
N GLN A 114 22.27 -4.45 14.28
CA GLN A 114 22.40 -5.31 15.45
C GLN A 114 21.10 -5.41 16.29
N ALA A 115 20.32 -4.34 16.37
CA ALA A 115 19.05 -4.38 17.10
C ALA A 115 18.03 -5.26 16.39
N ALA A 116 18.02 -5.27 15.05
CA ALA A 116 17.20 -6.18 14.25
C ALA A 116 17.72 -7.63 14.34
N ALA A 117 19.04 -7.85 14.32
CA ALA A 117 19.65 -9.17 14.44
C ALA A 117 19.24 -9.89 15.74
N THR A 118 19.09 -9.14 16.84
CA THR A 118 18.83 -9.69 18.19
C THR A 118 17.40 -9.51 18.69
N GLY A 119 16.55 -8.75 18.02
CA GLY A 119 15.25 -8.37 18.59
C GLY A 119 14.09 -8.27 17.61
N LEU A 120 14.29 -8.60 16.33
CA LEU A 120 13.21 -8.58 15.34
C LEU A 120 12.46 -9.92 15.35
N ASP A 121 11.61 -10.12 16.37
CA ASP A 121 10.76 -11.31 16.51
C ASP A 121 9.27 -10.99 16.35
N ALA A 122 8.91 -9.73 16.53
CA ALA A 122 7.53 -9.26 16.44
C ALA A 122 7.47 -7.84 15.90
N CYS A 123 6.42 -7.54 15.14
CA CYS A 123 6.19 -6.24 14.51
C CYS A 123 4.75 -5.79 14.58
N VAL A 124 4.54 -4.49 14.53
CA VAL A 124 3.27 -3.90 14.10
C VAL A 124 3.26 -3.87 12.58
N PHE A 125 2.22 -4.43 11.96
CA PHE A 125 2.01 -4.38 10.52
C PHE A 125 0.99 -3.31 10.17
N THR A 126 1.21 -2.60 9.07
CA THR A 126 0.23 -1.64 8.57
C THR A 126 -0.75 -2.30 7.60
N VAL A 127 -1.96 -1.78 7.60
CA VAL A 127 -3.04 -2.22 6.70
C VAL A 127 -3.88 -1.01 6.29
N PRO A 128 -4.45 -0.99 5.07
CA PRO A 128 -5.43 0.02 4.69
C PRO A 128 -6.62 0.06 5.66
N VAL A 129 -7.27 1.22 5.80
CA VAL A 129 -8.46 1.38 6.66
C VAL A 129 -9.54 0.37 6.30
N ASN A 130 -9.81 0.23 5.00
CA ASN A 130 -10.85 -0.66 4.47
C ASN A 130 -10.38 -2.12 4.25
N SER A 131 -9.25 -2.51 4.86
CA SER A 131 -8.73 -3.87 4.72
C SER A 131 -9.68 -4.92 5.27
N THR A 132 -9.89 -5.98 4.51
CA THR A 132 -10.78 -7.09 4.89
C THR A 132 -10.16 -7.99 5.97
N GLY A 133 -10.99 -8.73 6.69
CA GLY A 133 -10.53 -9.78 7.61
C GLY A 133 -9.70 -10.86 6.90
N LEU A 134 -10.04 -11.17 5.64
CA LEU A 134 -9.29 -12.11 4.80
C LEU A 134 -7.85 -11.62 4.57
N TYR A 135 -7.68 -10.36 4.16
CA TYR A 135 -6.34 -9.78 3.95
C TYR A 135 -5.49 -9.84 5.23
N ARG A 136 -6.07 -9.41 6.36
CA ARG A 136 -5.37 -9.45 7.67
C ARG A 136 -4.98 -10.86 8.08
N LYS A 137 -5.83 -11.86 7.80
CA LYS A 137 -5.53 -13.27 8.04
C LYS A 137 -4.37 -13.74 7.17
N GLN A 138 -4.39 -13.44 5.88
CA GLN A 138 -3.31 -13.83 4.95
C GLN A 138 -1.99 -13.12 5.27
N LEU A 139 -2.03 -11.83 5.62
CA LEU A 139 -0.83 -11.09 6.02
C LEU A 139 -0.23 -11.63 7.33
N ARG A 140 -1.07 -12.00 8.29
CA ARG A 140 -0.61 -12.70 9.51
C ARG A 140 0.06 -14.02 9.18
N HIS A 141 -0.55 -14.83 8.31
CA HIS A 141 0.01 -16.12 7.89
C HIS A 141 1.37 -15.92 7.20
N ALA A 142 1.47 -14.95 6.30
CA ALA A 142 2.73 -14.61 5.63
C ALA A 142 3.82 -14.19 6.64
N ALA A 143 3.47 -13.36 7.62
CA ALA A 143 4.39 -12.93 8.67
C ALA A 143 4.88 -14.10 9.54
N GLU A 144 3.97 -14.96 9.98
CA GLU A 144 4.28 -16.15 10.80
C GLU A 144 5.16 -17.14 10.03
N SER A 145 4.89 -17.35 8.74
CA SER A 145 5.72 -18.18 7.85
C SER A 145 7.12 -17.60 7.66
N ALA A 146 7.27 -16.27 7.73
CA ALA A 146 8.57 -15.58 7.72
C ALA A 146 9.25 -15.51 9.11
N GLY A 147 8.70 -16.16 10.12
CA GLY A 147 9.25 -16.21 11.48
C GLY A 147 9.00 -14.94 12.31
N LEU A 148 7.97 -14.16 11.97
CA LEU A 148 7.58 -12.96 12.71
C LEU A 148 6.21 -13.13 13.37
N ARG A 149 6.11 -12.68 14.62
CA ARG A 149 4.82 -12.54 15.30
C ARG A 149 4.21 -11.16 15.01
N VAL A 150 2.94 -11.13 14.60
CA VAL A 150 2.18 -9.90 14.44
C VAL A 150 1.73 -9.40 15.81
N GLU A 151 2.29 -8.28 16.30
CA GLU A 151 1.89 -7.66 17.57
C GLU A 151 0.48 -7.08 17.49
N SER A 152 0.24 -6.30 16.46
CA SER A 152 -1.05 -5.72 16.11
C SER A 152 -1.04 -5.25 14.66
N PHE A 153 -2.22 -4.95 14.13
CA PHE A 153 -2.37 -4.17 12.90
C PHE A 153 -2.63 -2.71 13.25
N ALA A 154 -1.99 -1.81 12.52
CA ALA A 154 -2.25 -0.38 12.55
C ALA A 154 -2.76 0.08 11.18
N HIS A 155 -3.68 1.03 11.14
CA HIS A 155 -4.10 1.61 9.87
C HIS A 155 -2.98 2.48 9.29
N GLU A 156 -2.73 2.35 7.98
CA GLU A 156 -1.69 3.09 7.24
C GLU A 156 -1.73 4.60 7.51
N PRO A 157 -2.89 5.30 7.47
CA PRO A 157 -2.94 6.73 7.74
C PRO A 157 -2.56 7.10 9.18
N PHE A 158 -2.87 6.26 10.17
CA PHE A 158 -2.47 6.51 11.55
C PHE A 158 -0.96 6.36 11.72
N ALA A 159 -0.39 5.32 11.11
CA ALA A 159 1.04 5.13 11.07
C ALA A 159 1.73 6.31 10.35
N ALA A 160 1.18 6.78 9.22
CA ALA A 160 1.71 7.94 8.50
C ALA A 160 1.77 9.20 9.38
N VAL A 161 0.71 9.50 10.12
CA VAL A 161 0.65 10.63 11.06
C VAL A 161 1.73 10.51 12.14
N PHE A 162 1.81 9.37 12.81
CA PHE A 162 2.85 9.16 13.83
C PHE A 162 4.26 9.20 13.24
N GLY A 163 4.46 8.58 12.07
CA GLY A 163 5.73 8.63 11.35
C GLY A 163 6.15 10.05 11.03
N TYR A 164 5.24 10.86 10.50
CA TYR A 164 5.50 12.27 10.17
C TYR A 164 5.93 13.07 11.40
N TYR A 165 5.14 13.07 12.46
CA TYR A 165 5.45 13.88 13.64
C TYR A 165 6.72 13.42 14.36
N PHE A 166 6.98 12.12 14.45
CA PHE A 166 8.21 11.62 15.07
C PHE A 166 9.44 11.89 14.22
N THR A 167 9.34 11.87 12.89
CA THR A 167 10.44 12.28 12.00
C THR A 167 10.71 13.79 12.14
N GLN A 168 9.68 14.61 12.34
CA GLN A 168 9.83 16.03 12.63
C GLN A 168 10.24 16.31 14.10
N GLN A 169 10.44 15.29 14.91
CA GLN A 169 10.73 15.38 16.35
C GLN A 169 9.70 16.23 17.13
N ALA A 170 8.46 16.25 16.66
CA ALA A 170 7.39 16.99 17.30
C ALA A 170 6.82 16.24 18.50
N ASP A 171 6.59 16.93 19.60
CA ASP A 171 5.84 16.38 20.75
C ASP A 171 4.35 16.61 20.54
N LEU A 172 3.66 15.58 20.07
CA LEU A 172 2.22 15.60 19.81
C LEU A 172 1.38 16.08 21.00
N ARG A 173 1.84 15.83 22.24
CA ARG A 173 1.13 16.24 23.47
C ARG A 173 1.10 17.76 23.68
N ARG A 174 2.00 18.48 22.99
CA ARG A 174 2.10 19.94 23.05
C ARG A 174 1.38 20.64 21.92
N LEU A 175 0.97 19.90 20.88
CA LEU A 175 0.20 20.45 19.79
C LEU A 175 -1.27 20.57 20.19
N PRO A 176 -1.96 21.65 19.80
CA PRO A 176 -3.40 21.73 19.93
C PRO A 176 -4.09 20.62 19.13
N PRO A 177 -5.31 20.23 19.48
CA PRO A 177 -6.12 19.37 18.64
C PRO A 177 -6.24 19.93 17.22
N HIS A 178 -5.94 19.09 16.22
CA HIS A 178 -5.93 19.52 14.83
C HIS A 178 -6.29 18.36 13.87
N LYS A 179 -6.66 18.70 12.65
CA LYS A 179 -7.14 17.77 11.64
C LYS A 179 -6.10 17.57 10.54
N VAL A 180 -5.79 16.31 10.27
CA VAL A 180 -4.83 15.91 9.23
C VAL A 180 -5.55 15.08 8.18
N LEU A 181 -5.46 15.49 6.93
CA LEU A 181 -5.87 14.66 5.80
C LEU A 181 -4.65 13.91 5.29
N VAL A 182 -4.70 12.60 5.35
CA VAL A 182 -3.70 11.71 4.75
C VAL A 182 -4.20 11.33 3.37
N PHE A 183 -3.46 11.72 2.35
CA PHE A 183 -3.71 11.41 0.95
C PHE A 183 -2.64 10.42 0.50
N ASP A 184 -2.95 9.13 0.59
CA ASP A 184 -2.04 8.03 0.22
C ASP A 184 -2.39 7.49 -1.16
N TRP A 185 -1.59 7.84 -2.16
CA TRP A 185 -1.73 7.32 -3.50
C TRP A 185 -0.54 6.45 -3.88
N GLY A 186 -0.70 5.17 -3.63
CA GLY A 186 0.31 4.14 -3.87
C GLY A 186 0.29 3.58 -5.29
N GLY A 187 0.83 2.37 -5.44
CA GLY A 187 0.83 1.64 -6.70
C GLY A 187 -0.48 0.92 -7.02
N GLY A 188 -1.28 0.57 -6.00
CA GLY A 188 -2.48 -0.26 -6.14
C GLY A 188 -3.80 0.44 -5.81
N THR A 189 -3.79 1.41 -4.90
CA THR A 189 -4.97 2.11 -4.38
C THR A 189 -4.66 3.58 -4.14
N LEU A 190 -5.73 4.39 -4.11
CA LEU A 190 -5.76 5.68 -3.46
C LEU A 190 -6.59 5.55 -2.19
N ASP A 191 -6.00 5.87 -1.06
CA ASP A 191 -6.67 5.92 0.23
C ASP A 191 -6.60 7.34 0.80
N ILE A 192 -7.76 7.92 1.10
CA ILE A 192 -7.89 9.26 1.65
C ILE A 192 -8.54 9.11 3.02
N THR A 193 -7.86 9.57 4.05
CA THR A 193 -8.36 9.49 5.42
C THR A 193 -8.19 10.81 6.13
N LEU A 194 -9.27 11.34 6.65
CA LEU A 194 -9.27 12.52 7.51
C LEU A 194 -9.26 12.06 8.97
N VAL A 195 -8.29 12.55 9.72
CA VAL A 195 -8.12 12.20 11.13
C VAL A 195 -8.10 13.46 12.02
N GLN A 196 -8.57 13.30 13.25
CA GLN A 196 -8.33 14.21 14.36
C GLN A 196 -7.13 13.72 15.15
N VAL A 197 -6.20 14.61 15.45
CA VAL A 197 -5.03 14.35 16.30
C VAL A 197 -5.21 15.11 17.60
N GLU A 198 -5.16 14.42 18.74
CA GLU A 198 -5.26 14.98 20.08
C GLU A 198 -4.22 14.32 20.99
N GLY A 199 -3.10 15.00 21.22
CA GLY A 199 -1.97 14.40 21.91
C GLY A 199 -1.50 13.13 21.19
N ASN A 200 -1.43 12.01 21.90
CA ASN A 200 -1.03 10.71 21.34
C ASN A 200 -2.19 9.89 20.77
N GLN A 201 -3.36 10.49 20.62
CA GLN A 201 -4.55 9.82 20.08
C GLN A 201 -4.83 10.31 18.66
N VAL A 202 -5.19 9.39 17.79
CA VAL A 202 -5.58 9.65 16.41
C VAL A 202 -6.93 8.99 16.17
N PHE A 203 -7.90 9.79 15.72
CA PHE A 203 -9.28 9.35 15.47
C PHE A 203 -9.61 9.55 14.00
N GLU A 204 -10.19 8.56 13.37
CA GLU A 204 -10.75 8.72 12.04
C GLU A 204 -12.04 9.53 12.09
N LEU A 205 -12.12 10.58 11.26
CA LEU A 205 -13.31 11.39 11.05
C LEU A 205 -14.06 10.99 9.79
N GLY A 206 -13.35 10.54 8.76
CA GLY A 206 -13.91 10.08 7.50
C GLY A 206 -12.84 9.50 6.60
N ASN A 207 -13.26 8.67 5.67
CA ASN A 207 -12.39 8.11 4.65
C ASN A 207 -13.11 8.00 3.31
N SER A 208 -12.34 7.91 2.25
CA SER A 208 -12.78 7.48 0.93
C SER A 208 -11.60 6.87 0.18
N ASN A 209 -11.88 6.07 -0.85
CA ASN A 209 -10.87 5.36 -1.60
C ASN A 209 -11.21 5.24 -3.08
N LEU A 210 -10.20 4.96 -3.89
CA LEU A 210 -10.34 4.47 -5.26
C LEU A 210 -9.51 3.21 -5.42
N ASP A 211 -10.18 2.14 -5.82
CA ASP A 211 -9.54 0.91 -6.25
C ASP A 211 -9.34 0.95 -7.78
N HIS A 212 -8.31 0.27 -8.27
CA HIS A 212 -7.99 0.20 -9.70
C HIS A 212 -7.79 1.57 -10.40
N CYS A 213 -7.32 2.57 -9.64
CA CYS A 213 -6.94 3.89 -10.12
C CYS A 213 -5.72 4.36 -9.33
N ALA A 214 -4.54 3.83 -9.65
CA ALA A 214 -3.32 4.10 -8.91
C ALA A 214 -2.06 3.97 -9.79
N GLY A 215 -0.88 3.84 -9.19
CA GLY A 215 0.38 3.85 -9.91
C GLY A 215 0.53 2.76 -10.97
N ASN A 216 -0.11 1.60 -10.80
CA ASN A 216 -0.09 0.52 -11.78
C ASN A 216 -0.89 0.91 -13.03
N GLU A 217 -2.10 1.40 -12.86
CA GLU A 217 -2.96 1.88 -13.96
C GLU A 217 -2.32 3.08 -14.68
N PHE A 218 -1.58 3.93 -13.94
CA PHE A 218 -0.79 5.02 -14.52
C PHE A 218 0.40 4.51 -15.34
N THR A 219 1.03 3.40 -14.92
CA THR A 219 2.06 2.72 -15.72
C THR A 219 1.45 2.13 -17.00
N GLU A 220 0.26 1.53 -16.91
CA GLU A 220 -0.48 1.03 -18.09
C GLU A 220 -0.86 2.16 -19.05
N ALA A 221 -1.29 3.31 -18.52
CA ALA A 221 -1.59 4.50 -19.33
C ALA A 221 -0.34 4.95 -20.13
N LEU A 222 0.81 5.05 -19.46
CA LEU A 222 2.06 5.42 -20.12
C LEU A 222 2.55 4.33 -21.11
N THR A 223 2.34 3.04 -20.76
CA THR A 223 2.61 1.91 -21.67
C THR A 223 1.79 2.04 -22.96
N SER A 224 0.51 2.40 -22.83
CA SER A 224 -0.37 2.60 -23.99
C SER A 224 0.08 3.75 -24.88
N ILE A 225 0.51 4.87 -24.30
CA ILE A 225 1.08 6.01 -25.06
C ILE A 225 2.31 5.55 -25.84
N THR A 226 3.26 4.91 -25.14
CA THR A 226 4.52 4.45 -25.70
C THR A 226 4.29 3.44 -26.84
N ARG A 227 3.38 2.47 -26.61
CA ARG A 227 3.01 1.47 -27.61
C ARG A 227 2.37 2.09 -28.84
N ASN A 228 1.47 3.04 -28.69
CA ASN A 228 0.82 3.71 -29.81
C ASN A 228 1.83 4.48 -30.67
N LYS A 229 2.82 5.15 -30.05
CA LYS A 229 3.92 5.80 -30.79
C LYS A 229 4.76 4.78 -31.58
N PHE A 230 5.11 3.66 -30.95
CA PHE A 230 5.82 2.56 -31.63
C PHE A 230 5.05 2.04 -32.84
N LEU A 231 3.76 1.76 -32.70
CA LEU A 231 2.92 1.29 -33.82
C LEU A 231 2.84 2.32 -34.94
N ALA A 232 2.68 3.60 -34.61
CA ALA A 232 2.63 4.68 -35.59
C ALA A 232 3.96 4.84 -36.35
N ARG A 233 5.10 4.68 -35.67
CA ARG A 233 6.43 4.77 -36.26
C ARG A 233 6.78 3.59 -37.16
N THR A 234 6.42 2.37 -36.72
CA THR A 234 6.83 1.13 -37.39
C THR A 234 5.84 0.65 -38.47
N GLY A 235 4.59 1.11 -38.40
CA GLY A 235 3.51 0.60 -39.26
C GLY A 235 3.05 -0.82 -38.93
N VAL A 236 3.51 -1.41 -37.80
CA VAL A 236 3.05 -2.72 -37.33
C VAL A 236 1.58 -2.62 -36.97
N ALA A 237 0.77 -3.55 -37.46
CA ALA A 237 -0.65 -3.59 -37.07
C ALA A 237 -0.81 -4.05 -35.63
N ALA A 238 -1.70 -3.37 -34.86
CA ALA A 238 -1.85 -3.59 -33.42
C ALA A 238 -2.27 -5.03 -33.09
N ASP A 239 -3.08 -5.67 -33.92
CA ASP A 239 -3.53 -7.06 -33.78
C ASP A 239 -2.41 -8.08 -34.01
N LYS A 240 -1.34 -7.69 -34.67
CA LYS A 240 -0.15 -8.53 -34.94
C LYS A 240 0.94 -8.38 -33.89
N LEU A 241 0.82 -7.38 -33.00
CA LEU A 241 1.79 -7.16 -31.94
C LEU A 241 1.54 -8.14 -30.76
N LEU A 242 1.93 -9.39 -30.95
CA LEU A 242 1.94 -10.43 -29.93
C LEU A 242 3.29 -10.39 -29.21
N LEU A 243 3.29 -9.85 -28.01
CA LEU A 243 4.49 -9.76 -27.18
C LEU A 243 4.72 -11.04 -26.40
N GLU A 244 5.96 -11.49 -26.39
CA GLU A 244 6.44 -12.50 -25.47
C GLU A 244 6.36 -11.98 -24.01
N ALA A 245 6.33 -12.91 -23.03
CA ALA A 245 6.21 -12.55 -21.63
C ALA A 245 7.33 -11.63 -21.15
N ASP A 246 8.58 -11.92 -21.57
CA ASP A 246 9.75 -11.10 -21.26
C ASP A 246 9.66 -9.67 -21.80
N SER A 247 9.13 -9.50 -23.01
CA SER A 247 8.92 -8.16 -23.58
C SER A 247 7.88 -7.36 -22.79
N LYS A 248 6.85 -8.03 -22.25
CA LYS A 248 5.86 -7.40 -21.38
C LYS A 248 6.48 -6.94 -20.06
N ASP A 249 7.30 -7.77 -19.44
CA ASP A 249 7.97 -7.44 -18.18
C ASP A 249 9.01 -6.33 -18.37
N ARG A 250 9.79 -6.39 -19.45
CA ARG A 250 10.79 -5.36 -19.77
C ARG A 250 10.15 -4.00 -20.07
N ILE A 251 9.06 -3.96 -20.84
CA ILE A 251 8.37 -2.69 -21.10
C ILE A 251 7.77 -2.14 -19.80
N TRP A 252 7.19 -2.98 -18.95
CA TRP A 252 6.64 -2.56 -17.66
C TRP A 252 7.68 -1.85 -16.80
N VAL A 253 8.84 -2.46 -16.61
CA VAL A 253 9.92 -1.89 -15.78
C VAL A 253 10.43 -0.56 -16.35
N ASN A 254 10.66 -0.50 -17.69
CA ASN A 254 11.16 0.71 -18.32
C ASN A 254 10.14 1.85 -18.29
N VAL A 255 8.87 1.55 -18.49
CA VAL A 255 7.79 2.52 -18.43
C VAL A 255 7.56 3.00 -16.97
N GLU A 256 7.60 2.11 -15.99
CA GLU A 256 7.48 2.51 -14.58
C GLU A 256 8.63 3.43 -14.17
N ASN A 257 9.86 3.13 -14.56
CA ASN A 257 11.00 4.02 -14.35
C ASN A 257 10.80 5.37 -15.06
N GLY A 258 10.31 5.35 -16.29
CA GLY A 258 9.96 6.57 -17.02
C GLY A 258 8.87 7.39 -16.33
N LYS A 259 7.81 6.75 -15.82
CA LYS A 259 6.76 7.41 -15.03
C LYS A 259 7.35 8.13 -13.81
N ILE A 260 8.25 7.48 -13.08
CA ILE A 260 8.92 8.08 -11.94
C ILE A 260 9.75 9.30 -12.37
N GLN A 261 10.50 9.19 -13.48
CA GLN A 261 11.30 10.30 -14.02
C GLN A 261 10.43 11.48 -14.49
N LEU A 262 9.23 11.23 -15.04
CA LEU A 262 8.29 12.29 -15.43
C LEU A 262 7.82 13.14 -14.25
N SER A 263 7.97 12.69 -13.02
CA SER A 263 7.72 13.53 -11.84
C SER A 263 8.74 14.66 -11.70
N ALA A 264 9.96 14.49 -12.22
CA ALA A 264 11.04 15.47 -12.15
C ALA A 264 11.36 16.15 -13.48
N THR A 265 11.15 15.44 -14.63
CA THR A 265 11.50 15.92 -15.96
C THR A 265 10.27 16.20 -16.80
N SER A 266 10.39 17.09 -17.82
CA SER A 266 9.29 17.40 -18.75
C SER A 266 9.12 16.35 -19.87
N LYS A 267 10.14 15.51 -20.12
CA LYS A 267 10.13 14.45 -21.12
C LYS A 267 11.09 13.34 -20.75
N ILE A 268 10.84 12.16 -21.28
CA ILE A 268 11.65 10.96 -21.10
C ILE A 268 11.81 10.22 -22.43
N GLN A 269 12.85 9.36 -22.50
CA GLN A 269 13.00 8.36 -23.54
C GLN A 269 12.78 6.96 -22.95
N ILE A 270 11.82 6.21 -23.51
CA ILE A 270 11.58 4.82 -23.14
C ILE A 270 12.22 3.92 -24.17
N ASN A 271 13.18 3.09 -23.73
CA ASN A 271 13.93 2.19 -24.61
C ASN A 271 13.73 0.75 -24.14
N VAL A 272 13.29 -0.12 -25.07
CA VAL A 272 13.21 -1.57 -24.86
C VAL A 272 13.82 -2.24 -26.09
N PRO A 273 15.09 -2.68 -26.01
CA PRO A 273 15.74 -3.39 -27.11
C PRO A 273 15.02 -4.70 -27.39
N THR A 274 15.00 -5.10 -28.65
CA THR A 274 14.36 -6.35 -29.11
C THR A 274 12.92 -6.47 -28.59
N TYR A 275 12.15 -5.38 -28.73
CA TYR A 275 10.79 -5.30 -28.19
C TYR A 275 9.82 -6.23 -28.91
N PHE A 276 9.98 -6.34 -30.25
CA PHE A 276 9.10 -7.13 -31.07
C PHE A 276 9.87 -7.70 -32.27
N THR A 277 9.62 -8.95 -32.62
CA THR A 277 10.21 -9.59 -33.81
C THR A 277 9.11 -10.06 -34.73
N GLN A 278 9.17 -9.67 -36.01
CA GLN A 278 8.25 -10.09 -37.06
C GLN A 278 9.03 -10.42 -38.34
N ASN A 279 8.73 -11.57 -38.97
CA ASN A 279 9.37 -12.00 -40.23
C ASN A 279 10.93 -11.98 -40.20
N ARG A 280 11.53 -12.30 -39.04
CA ARG A 280 12.97 -12.20 -38.72
C ARG A 280 13.53 -10.77 -38.67
N GLU A 281 12.68 -9.76 -38.74
CA GLU A 281 13.05 -8.37 -38.49
C GLU A 281 12.81 -8.04 -37.02
N VAL A 282 13.83 -7.48 -36.36
CA VAL A 282 13.81 -7.06 -34.96
C VAL A 282 13.48 -5.58 -34.89
N HIS A 283 12.50 -5.25 -34.06
CA HIS A 283 12.09 -3.89 -33.82
C HIS A 283 12.39 -3.52 -32.36
N ASP A 284 13.23 -2.49 -32.19
CA ASP A 284 13.44 -1.87 -30.88
C ASP A 284 12.36 -0.83 -30.63
N LEU A 285 11.85 -0.79 -29.39
CA LEU A 285 11.02 0.30 -28.96
C LEU A 285 11.93 1.42 -28.43
N SER A 286 11.82 2.60 -29.01
CA SER A 286 12.55 3.80 -28.58
C SER A 286 11.66 5.01 -28.84
N GLU A 287 10.94 5.45 -27.80
CA GLU A 287 9.91 6.48 -27.93
C GLU A 287 10.10 7.58 -26.91
N GLU A 288 10.09 8.84 -27.37
CA GLU A 288 10.03 9.99 -26.48
C GLU A 288 8.57 10.23 -26.04
N VAL A 289 8.36 10.41 -24.74
CA VAL A 289 7.07 10.79 -24.16
C VAL A 289 7.25 12.03 -23.30
N THR A 290 6.37 12.99 -23.49
CA THR A 290 6.35 14.22 -22.68
C THR A 290 5.42 14.07 -21.46
N ARG A 291 5.72 14.85 -20.40
CA ARG A 291 4.85 14.95 -19.23
C ARG A 291 3.43 15.39 -19.63
N SER A 292 3.31 16.35 -20.55
CA SER A 292 2.01 16.85 -21.00
C SER A 292 1.15 15.75 -21.64
N GLU A 293 1.73 14.89 -22.48
CA GLU A 293 1.01 13.74 -23.07
C GLU A 293 0.55 12.76 -22.00
N TYR A 294 1.42 12.48 -21.03
CA TYR A 294 1.11 11.60 -19.90
C TYR A 294 0.01 12.18 -19.00
N GLU A 295 0.14 13.45 -18.58
CA GLU A 295 -0.83 14.11 -17.71
C GLU A 295 -2.20 14.29 -18.40
N ALA A 296 -2.23 14.54 -19.71
CA ALA A 296 -3.47 14.55 -20.49
C ALA A 296 -4.20 13.20 -20.42
N ARG A 297 -3.44 12.09 -20.41
CA ARG A 297 -4.01 10.73 -20.38
C ARG A 297 -4.56 10.35 -19.01
N ILE A 298 -3.92 10.78 -17.92
CA ILE A 298 -4.34 10.47 -16.54
C ILE A 298 -5.23 11.53 -15.91
N GLY A 299 -5.52 12.63 -16.61
CA GLY A 299 -6.23 13.79 -16.05
C GLY A 299 -7.59 13.44 -15.44
N GLN A 300 -8.38 12.59 -16.10
CA GLN A 300 -9.68 12.13 -15.58
C GLN A 300 -9.55 11.34 -14.28
N ASP A 301 -8.52 10.51 -14.17
CA ASP A 301 -8.24 9.71 -12.97
C ASP A 301 -7.85 10.62 -11.81
N VAL A 302 -7.07 11.68 -12.09
CA VAL A 302 -6.69 12.69 -11.07
C VAL A 302 -7.90 13.52 -10.64
N ASP A 303 -8.82 13.86 -11.57
CA ASP A 303 -10.06 14.55 -11.22
C ASP A 303 -11.02 13.65 -10.42
N ALA A 304 -11.06 12.35 -10.69
CA ALA A 304 -11.78 11.38 -9.86
C ALA A 304 -11.21 11.31 -8.43
N ALA A 305 -9.89 11.32 -8.29
CA ALA A 305 -9.22 11.38 -6.99
C ALA A 305 -9.57 12.66 -6.22
N ARG A 306 -9.64 13.81 -6.93
CA ARG A 306 -10.08 15.08 -6.35
C ARG A 306 -11.52 14.99 -5.82
N ALA A 307 -12.42 14.35 -6.55
CA ALA A 307 -13.80 14.14 -6.09
C ALA A 307 -13.85 13.30 -4.81
N LYS A 308 -12.96 12.32 -4.66
CA LYS A 308 -12.85 11.49 -3.44
C LYS A 308 -12.37 12.29 -2.22
N VAL A 309 -11.59 13.34 -2.39
CA VAL A 309 -11.23 14.26 -1.30
C VAL A 309 -12.49 14.93 -0.75
N PHE A 310 -13.36 15.46 -1.64
CA PHE A 310 -14.60 16.09 -1.21
C PHE A 310 -15.59 15.10 -0.59
N GLU A 311 -15.64 13.85 -1.10
CA GLU A 311 -16.46 12.79 -0.49
C GLU A 311 -15.99 12.48 0.94
N CYS A 312 -14.68 12.38 1.17
CA CYS A 312 -14.11 12.18 2.50
C CYS A 312 -14.48 13.31 3.47
N LEU A 313 -14.34 14.57 3.03
CA LEU A 313 -14.71 15.75 3.82
C LEU A 313 -16.21 15.78 4.13
N GLN A 314 -17.05 15.50 3.15
CA GLN A 314 -18.51 15.45 3.31
C GLN A 314 -18.93 14.38 4.33
N ARG A 315 -18.33 13.19 4.30
CA ARG A 315 -18.58 12.14 5.30
C ARG A 315 -18.24 12.57 6.72
N ALA A 316 -17.21 13.40 6.85
CA ALA A 316 -16.83 14.00 8.13
C ALA A 316 -17.66 15.24 8.52
N GLY A 317 -18.50 15.75 7.62
CA GLY A 317 -19.24 17.00 7.83
C GLY A 317 -18.35 18.25 7.89
N LEU A 318 -17.25 18.26 7.13
CA LEU A 318 -16.20 19.28 7.18
C LEU A 318 -15.95 19.89 5.78
N GLU A 319 -15.45 21.12 5.79
CA GLU A 319 -15.00 21.84 4.60
C GLU A 319 -13.46 21.84 4.50
N PRO A 320 -12.87 22.04 3.31
CA PRO A 320 -11.41 22.09 3.15
C PRO A 320 -10.70 23.07 4.09
N ALA A 321 -11.35 24.19 4.43
CA ALA A 321 -10.82 25.20 5.35
C ALA A 321 -10.59 24.65 6.77
N SER A 322 -11.33 23.62 7.17
CA SER A 322 -11.24 22.97 8.50
C SER A 322 -10.08 22.00 8.63
N VAL A 323 -9.39 21.66 7.54
CA VAL A 323 -8.21 20.79 7.56
C VAL A 323 -6.99 21.64 7.88
N ASP A 324 -6.18 21.19 8.84
CA ASP A 324 -4.99 21.93 9.28
C ASP A 324 -3.73 21.52 8.55
N LEU A 325 -3.65 20.25 8.13
CA LEU A 325 -2.50 19.67 7.44
C LEU A 325 -2.96 18.61 6.44
N VAL A 326 -2.31 18.59 5.27
CA VAL A 326 -2.49 17.54 4.26
C VAL A 326 -1.15 16.84 4.03
N LEU A 327 -1.08 15.55 4.31
CA LEU A 327 0.09 14.72 4.04
C LEU A 327 -0.08 13.99 2.72
N LEU A 328 0.77 14.31 1.74
CA LEU A 328 0.85 13.57 0.47
C LEU A 328 1.88 12.46 0.62
N ILE A 329 1.41 11.22 0.62
CA ILE A 329 2.23 10.01 0.72
C ILE A 329 1.94 9.07 -0.45
N GLY A 330 2.77 8.03 -0.59
CA GLY A 330 2.72 7.13 -1.74
C GLY A 330 3.38 7.71 -3.00
N GLY A 331 3.94 6.83 -3.83
CA GLY A 331 4.73 7.23 -5.01
C GLY A 331 3.95 8.02 -6.05
N THR A 332 2.66 7.69 -6.25
CA THR A 332 1.79 8.34 -7.24
C THR A 332 1.47 9.79 -6.87
N SER A 333 1.43 10.13 -5.58
CA SER A 333 1.22 11.50 -5.10
C SER A 333 2.35 12.47 -5.50
N ARG A 334 3.50 11.95 -5.96
CA ARG A 334 4.62 12.75 -6.48
C ARG A 334 4.38 13.29 -7.89
N THR A 335 3.36 12.80 -8.61
CA THR A 335 2.99 13.27 -9.94
C THR A 335 2.62 14.76 -9.89
N PRO A 336 3.23 15.64 -10.73
CA PRO A 336 3.00 17.08 -10.66
C PRO A 336 1.53 17.48 -10.78
N LEU A 337 0.78 16.89 -11.69
CA LEU A 337 -0.66 17.13 -11.84
C LEU A 337 -1.44 16.81 -10.56
N VAL A 338 -1.10 15.71 -9.86
CA VAL A 338 -1.73 15.34 -8.59
C VAL A 338 -1.48 16.43 -7.53
N ARG A 339 -0.20 16.82 -7.37
CA ARG A 339 0.16 17.88 -6.41
C ARG A 339 -0.59 19.18 -6.72
N GLN A 340 -0.64 19.57 -7.98
CA GLN A 340 -1.35 20.76 -8.42
C GLN A 340 -2.83 20.69 -8.00
N ARG A 341 -3.54 19.62 -8.32
CA ARG A 341 -4.96 19.47 -8.00
C ARG A 341 -5.27 19.50 -6.50
N ILE A 342 -4.37 18.94 -5.67
CA ILE A 342 -4.52 18.97 -4.22
C ILE A 342 -4.20 20.36 -3.66
N HIS A 343 -3.18 21.06 -4.19
CA HIS A 343 -2.89 22.42 -3.81
C HIS A 343 -4.02 23.41 -4.15
N GLU A 344 -4.74 23.20 -5.24
CA GLU A 344 -5.92 24.00 -5.61
C GLU A 344 -7.03 23.93 -4.56
N ILE A 345 -7.13 22.80 -3.79
CA ILE A 345 -8.13 22.62 -2.73
C ILE A 345 -7.65 23.23 -1.40
N PHE A 346 -6.39 22.95 -1.01
CA PHE A 346 -5.90 23.18 0.36
C PHE A 346 -4.84 24.28 0.48
N THR A 347 -4.35 24.83 -0.64
CA THR A 347 -3.35 25.92 -0.67
C THR A 347 -2.08 25.60 0.13
N ALA A 348 -1.75 26.41 1.15
CA ALA A 348 -0.50 26.33 1.92
C ALA A 348 -0.45 25.19 2.97
N LYS A 349 -1.50 24.40 3.11
CA LYS A 349 -1.59 23.32 4.12
C LYS A 349 -1.02 21.98 3.65
N VAL A 350 -0.60 21.89 2.39
CA VAL A 350 -0.16 20.63 1.77
C VAL A 350 1.32 20.43 2.01
N VAL A 351 1.66 19.28 2.58
CA VAL A 351 3.04 18.84 2.77
C VAL A 351 3.28 17.58 1.93
N ALA A 352 4.18 17.70 0.96
CA ALA A 352 4.76 16.53 0.32
C ALA A 352 5.83 15.96 1.27
N VAL A 353 5.60 14.77 1.79
CA VAL A 353 6.52 14.15 2.73
C VAL A 353 7.76 13.66 1.97
N ASP A 354 8.95 14.17 2.33
CA ASP A 354 10.21 13.78 1.68
C ASP A 354 10.46 12.28 1.80
N ASP A 355 10.18 11.72 2.97
CA ASP A 355 10.30 10.30 3.33
C ASP A 355 9.02 9.49 3.06
N ALA A 356 8.20 9.90 2.08
CA ALA A 356 6.90 9.29 1.79
C ALA A 356 6.94 7.75 1.68
N ASP A 357 8.05 7.21 1.20
CA ASP A 357 8.24 5.76 1.03
C ASP A 357 8.51 5.01 2.35
N SER A 358 8.88 5.70 3.43
CA SER A 358 9.25 5.08 4.72
C SER A 358 8.37 5.50 5.89
N ILE A 359 7.58 6.55 5.70
CA ILE A 359 6.87 7.21 6.80
C ILE A 359 5.88 6.29 7.49
N ILE A 360 5.20 5.42 6.73
CA ILE A 360 4.23 4.45 7.25
C ILE A 360 4.93 3.39 8.10
N ALA A 361 6.01 2.79 7.61
CA ALA A 361 6.80 1.81 8.37
C ALA A 361 7.41 2.43 9.63
N LYS A 362 7.93 3.66 9.54
CA LYS A 362 8.44 4.44 10.68
C LYS A 362 7.37 4.64 11.74
N GLY A 363 6.16 5.03 11.35
CA GLY A 363 5.03 5.19 12.27
C GLY A 363 4.60 3.88 12.92
N ALA A 364 4.59 2.77 12.18
CA ALA A 364 4.34 1.45 12.74
C ALA A 364 5.38 1.07 13.80
N ALA A 365 6.66 1.40 13.59
CA ALA A 365 7.72 1.19 14.57
C ALA A 365 7.52 2.06 15.83
N VAL A 366 7.05 3.32 15.68
CA VAL A 366 6.66 4.20 16.79
C VAL A 366 5.53 3.59 17.60
N ILE A 367 4.47 3.10 16.94
CA ILE A 367 3.32 2.44 17.58
C ILE A 367 3.79 1.21 18.36
N SER A 368 4.66 0.38 17.77
CA SER A 368 5.23 -0.80 18.42
C SER A 368 6.06 -0.43 19.65
N ALA A 369 7.00 0.52 19.53
CA ALA A 369 7.88 0.94 20.61
C ALA A 369 7.11 1.52 21.80
N ASN A 370 6.07 2.33 21.56
CA ASN A 370 5.24 2.92 22.60
C ASN A 370 4.15 1.98 23.12
N LYS A 371 4.03 0.77 22.57
CA LYS A 371 2.98 -0.21 22.92
C LYS A 371 1.56 0.35 22.77
N TRP A 372 1.38 1.30 21.85
CA TRP A 372 0.05 1.82 21.54
C TRP A 372 -0.80 0.74 20.88
N ARG A 373 -2.08 0.74 21.24
CA ARG A 373 -3.02 -0.27 20.75
C ARG A 373 -4.26 0.41 20.20
N PRO A 374 -4.80 -0.08 19.08
CA PRO A 374 -6.10 0.40 18.61
C PRO A 374 -7.19 0.03 19.63
N TYR A 375 -8.17 0.89 19.74
CA TYR A 375 -9.38 0.65 20.55
C TYR A 375 -10.63 1.02 19.76
N LEU A 376 -11.75 0.46 20.17
CA LEU A 376 -13.04 0.72 19.53
C LEU A 376 -13.56 2.09 19.95
N VAL A 377 -13.77 2.97 18.99
CA VAL A 377 -14.42 4.29 19.21
C VAL A 377 -15.94 4.16 19.27
N LYS A 378 -16.50 3.12 18.66
CA LYS A 378 -17.93 2.80 18.65
C LYS A 378 -18.15 1.36 19.09
N PRO A 379 -19.23 1.06 19.83
CA PRO A 379 -19.57 -0.33 20.14
C PRO A 379 -19.95 -1.10 18.88
N ILE A 380 -19.59 -2.38 18.84
CA ILE A 380 -20.05 -3.32 17.82
C ILE A 380 -21.21 -4.10 18.40
N THR A 381 -22.35 -4.04 17.75
CA THR A 381 -23.59 -4.69 18.21
C THR A 381 -24.15 -5.62 17.13
N VAL A 382 -24.95 -6.60 17.55
CA VAL A 382 -25.75 -7.43 16.67
C VAL A 382 -27.22 -7.06 16.84
N LYS A 383 -27.92 -6.85 15.74
CA LYS A 383 -29.38 -6.64 15.75
C LYS A 383 -30.11 -7.98 15.94
N LEU A 384 -30.93 -8.06 16.97
CA LEU A 384 -31.75 -9.23 17.28
C LEU A 384 -33.10 -9.20 16.56
N ALA A 385 -33.83 -10.33 16.60
CA ALA A 385 -35.12 -10.49 15.94
C ALA A 385 -36.20 -9.55 16.47
N ASP A 386 -36.14 -9.19 17.75
CA ASP A 386 -37.01 -8.22 18.41
C ASP A 386 -36.66 -6.75 18.11
N LYS A 387 -35.70 -6.53 17.20
CA LYS A 387 -35.14 -5.22 16.82
C LYS A 387 -34.24 -4.57 17.88
N SER A 388 -34.00 -5.22 19.01
CA SER A 388 -33.03 -4.79 20.00
C SER A 388 -31.58 -5.00 19.48
N TYR A 389 -30.59 -4.40 20.17
CA TYR A 389 -29.20 -4.54 19.82
C TYR A 389 -28.42 -5.16 20.98
N LEU A 390 -27.77 -6.30 20.72
CA LEU A 390 -26.88 -6.94 21.68
C LEU A 390 -25.45 -6.41 21.47
N PRO A 391 -24.84 -5.75 22.47
CA PRO A 391 -23.45 -5.33 22.38
C PRO A 391 -22.51 -6.54 22.41
N LEU A 392 -21.65 -6.67 21.40
CA LEU A 392 -20.60 -7.68 21.35
C LEU A 392 -19.30 -7.14 21.92
N PHE A 393 -18.96 -5.92 21.51
CA PHE A 393 -17.77 -5.20 21.95
C PHE A 393 -18.16 -3.76 22.34
N ASP A 394 -17.64 -3.32 23.47
CA ASP A 394 -17.97 -2.01 24.01
C ASP A 394 -17.00 -0.92 23.49
N HIS A 395 -17.43 0.33 23.58
CA HIS A 395 -16.58 1.50 23.38
C HIS A 395 -15.37 1.43 24.33
N GLY A 396 -14.20 1.85 23.86
CA GLY A 396 -12.96 1.86 24.63
C GLY A 396 -12.28 0.50 24.77
N GLN A 397 -12.88 -0.57 24.26
CA GLN A 397 -12.24 -1.89 24.29
C GLN A 397 -11.01 -1.90 23.38
N THR A 398 -9.84 -2.24 23.95
CA THR A 398 -8.59 -2.37 23.18
C THR A 398 -8.58 -3.65 22.35
N LEU A 399 -8.07 -3.51 21.12
CA LEU A 399 -7.84 -4.62 20.20
C LEU A 399 -6.38 -5.08 20.36
N ALA A 400 -6.07 -5.73 21.49
CA ALA A 400 -4.72 -6.22 21.76
C ALA A 400 -4.55 -7.70 21.35
N ALA A 401 -3.30 -8.10 21.06
CA ALA A 401 -2.96 -9.50 20.96
C ALA A 401 -2.62 -10.09 22.37
N PRO A 402 -3.00 -11.35 22.68
CA PRO A 402 -3.81 -12.22 21.83
C PRO A 402 -5.21 -11.63 21.63
N LEU A 403 -5.78 -11.86 20.44
CA LEU A 403 -7.10 -11.33 20.09
C LEU A 403 -8.10 -11.74 21.19
N ALA A 404 -8.73 -10.75 21.82
CA ALA A 404 -9.82 -11.02 22.73
C ALA A 404 -10.94 -11.71 21.94
N SER A 405 -11.19 -12.99 22.24
CA SER A 405 -12.32 -13.71 21.68
C SER A 405 -13.45 -13.71 22.69
N LYS A 406 -14.65 -13.38 22.23
CA LYS A 406 -15.87 -13.55 23.00
C LYS A 406 -16.74 -14.57 22.28
N SER A 407 -17.33 -15.51 23.04
CA SER A 407 -18.28 -16.46 22.49
C SER A 407 -19.69 -16.02 22.85
N PHE A 408 -20.57 -16.04 21.86
CA PHE A 408 -21.99 -15.73 22.02
C PHE A 408 -22.80 -16.90 21.48
N THR A 409 -23.86 -17.29 22.19
CA THR A 409 -24.80 -18.28 21.72
C THR A 409 -26.06 -17.59 21.21
N PHE A 410 -26.39 -17.80 19.95
CA PHE A 410 -27.61 -17.30 19.33
C PHE A 410 -28.59 -18.45 19.06
N TYR A 411 -29.86 -18.21 19.31
CA TYR A 411 -30.92 -19.16 18.96
C TYR A 411 -31.65 -18.67 17.73
N CYS A 412 -31.79 -19.53 16.74
CA CYS A 412 -32.55 -19.20 15.53
C CYS A 412 -34.06 -19.25 15.83
N VAL A 413 -34.77 -18.16 15.57
CA VAL A 413 -36.22 -18.05 15.80
C VAL A 413 -37.00 -18.74 14.67
N ASP A 414 -36.43 -18.80 13.48
CA ASP A 414 -37.05 -19.43 12.29
C ASP A 414 -36.02 -20.28 11.54
N GLY A 415 -36.06 -21.57 11.76
CA GLY A 415 -35.16 -22.55 11.14
C GLY A 415 -35.59 -23.05 9.76
N ARG A 416 -36.69 -22.55 9.18
CA ARG A 416 -37.26 -23.10 7.92
C ARG A 416 -36.35 -22.96 6.73
N LYS A 417 -35.46 -21.98 6.71
CA LYS A 417 -34.51 -21.73 5.60
C LYS A 417 -33.12 -22.38 5.79
N GLY A 418 -32.83 -22.93 6.97
CA GLY A 418 -31.52 -23.53 7.27
C GLY A 418 -30.36 -22.52 7.34
N GLU A 419 -30.64 -21.23 7.25
CA GLU A 419 -29.64 -20.15 7.26
C GLU A 419 -29.97 -19.14 8.37
N ALA A 420 -28.94 -18.61 9.02
CA ALA A 420 -29.02 -17.53 10.00
C ALA A 420 -28.21 -16.33 9.54
N TYR A 421 -28.81 -15.16 9.52
CA TYR A 421 -28.13 -13.90 9.16
C TYR A 421 -27.88 -13.08 10.41
N LEU A 422 -26.63 -12.76 10.67
CA LEU A 422 -26.23 -11.85 11.73
C LEU A 422 -25.90 -10.48 11.15
N LEU A 423 -26.65 -9.46 11.54
CA LEU A 423 -26.43 -8.08 11.11
C LEU A 423 -25.61 -7.36 12.20
N PHE A 424 -24.36 -7.04 11.86
CA PHE A 424 -23.48 -6.27 12.72
C PHE A 424 -23.66 -4.77 12.45
N HIS A 425 -23.69 -3.99 13.51
CA HIS A 425 -23.84 -2.55 13.46
C HIS A 425 -22.79 -1.87 14.31
N GLU A 426 -22.23 -0.77 13.82
CA GLU A 426 -21.57 0.23 14.62
C GLU A 426 -22.61 1.27 15.07
N GLN A 427 -22.86 1.38 16.34
CA GLN A 427 -23.77 2.40 16.85
C GLN A 427 -23.03 3.72 17.03
N GLN A 428 -23.59 4.80 16.47
CA GLN A 428 -23.22 6.13 16.95
C GLN A 428 -23.74 6.27 18.40
N ARG A 429 -22.93 6.83 19.30
CA ARG A 429 -23.49 7.27 20.61
C ARG A 429 -24.67 8.19 20.32
N PRO A 430 -25.79 8.09 21.06
CA PRO A 430 -26.73 9.19 21.11
C PRO A 430 -25.90 10.44 21.48
N ARG A 431 -26.04 11.51 20.75
CA ARG A 431 -25.48 12.80 21.18
C ARG A 431 -26.26 13.19 22.45
N ASP A 432 -25.59 13.16 23.58
CA ASP A 432 -26.10 13.76 24.82
C ASP A 432 -26.30 15.27 24.61
#